data_71f5b5578c56aa12f8c9eea3ade84410
#
_entry.id   71f5b5578c56aa12f8c9eea3ade84410
#
_cell.length_a   1.000
_cell.length_b   1.000
_cell.length_c   1.000
_cell.angle_alpha   90.00
_cell.angle_beta   90.00
_cell.angle_gamma   90.00
#
_symmetry.space_group_name_H-M   'P 1'
#
loop_
_entity.id
_entity.type
_entity.pdbx_description
1 polymer ?
#
loop_
_entity_poly.entity_id
_entity_poly.type
_entity_poly.pdbx_seq_one_letter_code
_entity_poly.pdbx_strand_id
1 'polypeptide(L)'
;MADLTSNFIGIKSPNPFWLASAPPTDKEYNVRRAFEAGWGGVVWKTLGSEGPPIVNVSGPRYGAIWGADRRLLGLNNIELITDRPLEINLQEIKSVKRDYPDRALIVSLMVPCEEEAWKAVLAHVEDTEADGLELNFGCPHGMAERGMGSAVG
;
A
#
# COMPACT_ATOMS: atom_id res chain seq x y z
N MET A 1 18.33 17.95 -20.23
CA MET A 1 17.70 17.45 -19.00
C MET A 1 17.96 15.95 -18.95
N ALA A 2 18.31 15.37 -17.81
CA ALA A 2 18.53 13.92 -17.73
C ALA A 2 17.20 13.19 -17.95
N ASP A 3 17.25 12.08 -18.67
CA ASP A 3 16.13 11.15 -18.81
C ASP A 3 16.07 10.29 -17.53
N LEU A 4 14.96 10.38 -16.80
CA LEU A 4 14.70 9.62 -15.58
C LEU A 4 13.73 8.46 -15.82
N THR A 5 13.28 8.24 -17.05
CA THR A 5 12.37 7.13 -17.38
C THR A 5 12.92 5.82 -16.85
N SER A 6 12.10 5.06 -16.17
CA SER A 6 12.49 3.77 -15.59
C SER A 6 11.60 2.64 -16.06
N ASN A 7 12.16 1.43 -16.03
CA ASN A 7 11.45 0.19 -16.33
C ASN A 7 11.83 -0.83 -15.25
N PHE A 8 10.89 -1.11 -14.38
CA PHE A 8 11.05 -2.08 -13.31
C PHE A 8 10.22 -3.34 -13.64
N ILE A 9 10.90 -4.42 -14.02
CA ILE A 9 10.28 -5.72 -14.41
C ILE A 9 9.16 -5.60 -15.44
N GLY A 10 9.29 -4.68 -16.39
CA GLY A 10 8.29 -4.42 -17.43
C GLY A 10 7.35 -3.25 -17.12
N ILE A 11 7.26 -2.81 -15.89
CA ILE A 11 6.44 -1.66 -15.49
C ILE A 11 7.21 -0.38 -15.77
N LYS A 12 6.68 0.44 -16.66
CA LYS A 12 7.29 1.71 -17.07
C LYS A 12 6.76 2.85 -16.23
N SER A 13 7.63 3.81 -15.92
CA SER A 13 7.26 5.04 -15.23
C SER A 13 8.15 6.20 -15.67
N PRO A 14 7.69 7.46 -15.55
CA PRO A 14 8.45 8.63 -15.99
C PRO A 14 9.71 8.89 -15.14
N ASN A 15 9.80 8.30 -13.96
CA ASN A 15 10.97 8.33 -13.09
C ASN A 15 10.91 7.19 -12.07
N PRO A 16 12.03 6.84 -11.40
CA PRO A 16 12.10 5.72 -10.45
C PRO A 16 11.60 6.06 -9.04
N PHE A 17 11.07 7.25 -8.80
CA PHE A 17 10.60 7.68 -7.48
C PHE A 17 9.14 7.29 -7.30
N TRP A 18 8.91 6.26 -6.49
CA TRP A 18 7.58 5.76 -6.17
C TRP A 18 7.29 5.90 -4.68
N LEU A 19 6.06 6.24 -4.33
CA LEU A 19 5.61 6.20 -2.94
C LEU A 19 5.35 4.76 -2.50
N ALA A 20 5.91 4.38 -1.37
CA ALA A 20 5.64 3.07 -0.76
C ALA A 20 4.22 2.97 -0.20
N SER A 21 3.76 1.73 0.01
CA SER A 21 2.52 1.42 0.71
C SER A 21 2.51 2.01 2.12
N ALA A 22 1.73 3.07 2.34
CA ALA A 22 1.69 3.83 3.58
C ALA A 22 0.44 4.76 3.60
N PRO A 23 0.17 5.50 4.69
CA PRO A 23 -0.95 6.44 4.72
C PRO A 23 -1.04 7.42 3.56
N PRO A 24 0.07 7.93 2.98
CA PRO A 24 0.00 8.79 1.79
C PRO A 24 -0.62 8.14 0.56
N THR A 25 -0.65 6.82 0.48
CA THR A 25 -1.19 6.07 -0.67
C THR A 25 -2.50 5.34 -0.36
N ASP A 26 -3.20 5.74 0.71
CA ASP A 26 -4.45 5.10 1.16
C ASP A 26 -5.72 5.64 0.49
N LYS A 27 -5.62 6.67 -0.34
CA LYS A 27 -6.78 7.34 -0.96
C LYS A 27 -6.42 7.88 -2.33
N GLU A 28 -7.38 7.80 -3.24
CA GLU A 28 -7.32 8.41 -4.57
C GLU A 28 -6.84 9.87 -4.53
N TYR A 29 -7.42 10.67 -3.64
CA TYR A 29 -7.06 12.07 -3.48
C TYR A 29 -5.56 12.29 -3.22
N ASN A 30 -4.97 11.50 -2.34
CA ASN A 30 -3.55 11.63 -2.02
C ASN A 30 -2.67 11.17 -3.17
N VAL A 31 -3.04 10.06 -3.82
CA VAL A 31 -2.31 9.50 -4.96
C VAL A 31 -2.31 10.45 -6.15
N ARG A 32 -3.44 11.06 -6.46
CA ARG A 32 -3.54 12.08 -7.51
C ARG A 32 -2.59 13.25 -7.26
N ARG A 33 -2.58 13.77 -6.04
CA ARG A 33 -1.66 14.85 -5.66
C ARG A 33 -0.19 14.43 -5.75
N ALA A 34 0.13 13.18 -5.43
CA ALA A 34 1.48 12.66 -5.61
C ALA A 34 1.88 12.66 -7.09
N PHE A 35 1.02 12.18 -7.98
CA PHE A 35 1.27 12.19 -9.43
C PHE A 35 1.38 13.60 -10.00
N GLU A 36 0.54 14.52 -9.57
CA GLU A 36 0.61 15.95 -9.92
C GLU A 36 1.91 16.59 -9.43
N ALA A 37 2.44 16.16 -8.28
CA ALA A 37 3.74 16.60 -7.76
C ALA A 37 4.94 15.94 -8.47
N GLY A 38 4.71 15.02 -9.42
CA GLY A 38 5.74 14.43 -10.26
C GLY A 38 6.23 13.05 -9.85
N TRP A 39 5.61 12.38 -8.87
CA TRP A 39 5.95 10.99 -8.55
C TRP A 39 5.72 10.06 -9.73
N GLY A 40 6.68 9.17 -9.99
CA GLY A 40 6.65 8.22 -11.11
C GLY A 40 5.71 7.05 -10.89
N GLY A 41 5.45 6.71 -9.64
CA GLY A 41 4.56 5.61 -9.28
C GLY A 41 4.14 5.64 -7.82
N VAL A 42 3.25 4.72 -7.47
CA VAL A 42 2.83 4.48 -6.08
C VAL A 42 2.63 2.99 -5.84
N VAL A 43 2.84 2.56 -4.60
CA VAL A 43 2.32 1.31 -4.07
C VAL A 43 1.12 1.67 -3.20
N TRP A 44 -0.07 1.25 -3.60
CA TRP A 44 -1.30 1.52 -2.85
C TRP A 44 -1.23 0.89 -1.47
N LYS A 45 -1.77 1.58 -0.45
CA LYS A 45 -1.76 1.07 0.92
C LYS A 45 -2.38 -0.32 0.97
N THR A 46 -1.72 -1.23 1.67
CA THR A 46 -2.05 -2.65 1.73
C THR A 46 -3.53 -2.90 1.97
N LEU A 47 -4.15 -3.64 1.06
CA LEU A 47 -5.53 -4.10 1.13
C LEU A 47 -5.59 -5.45 1.82
N GLY A 48 -6.66 -5.67 2.57
CA GLY A 48 -7.04 -6.98 3.09
C GLY A 48 -8.14 -7.64 2.25
N SER A 49 -8.49 -8.86 2.62
CA SER A 49 -9.69 -9.54 2.10
C SER A 49 -10.97 -8.94 2.70
N GLU A 50 -12.09 -9.28 2.11
CA GLU A 50 -13.39 -9.10 2.76
C GLU A 50 -13.42 -9.92 4.06
N GLY A 51 -13.72 -9.26 5.17
CA GLY A 51 -13.71 -9.89 6.49
C GLY A 51 -14.00 -8.88 7.60
N PRO A 52 -13.74 -9.24 8.86
CA PRO A 52 -13.92 -8.32 9.96
C PRO A 52 -13.11 -7.03 9.71
N PRO A 53 -13.70 -5.84 9.91
CA PRO A 53 -13.02 -4.58 9.64
C PRO A 53 -11.69 -4.49 10.36
N ILE A 54 -10.68 -3.97 9.67
CA ILE A 54 -9.44 -3.57 10.31
C ILE A 54 -9.73 -2.27 11.05
N VAL A 55 -9.45 -2.26 12.34
CA VAL A 55 -9.60 -1.07 13.17
C VAL A 55 -8.21 -0.55 13.49
N ASN A 56 -7.84 0.53 12.86
CA ASN A 56 -6.59 1.22 13.15
C ASN A 56 -6.67 1.93 14.51
N VAL A 57 -5.51 2.18 15.10
CA VAL A 57 -5.43 2.94 16.35
C VAL A 57 -5.97 4.36 16.16
N SER A 58 -6.72 4.84 17.14
CA SER A 58 -7.14 6.24 17.21
C SER A 58 -6.02 7.06 17.83
N GLY A 59 -5.46 8.00 17.10
CA GLY A 59 -4.37 8.84 17.58
C GLY A 59 -3.14 8.78 16.69
N PRO A 60 -2.02 9.36 17.14
CA PRO A 60 -0.79 9.37 16.36
C PRO A 60 -0.30 7.94 16.08
N ARG A 61 -0.13 7.62 14.80
CA ARG A 61 0.41 6.32 14.35
C ARG A 61 1.92 6.34 14.22
N TYR A 62 2.52 7.50 14.30
CA TYR A 62 3.95 7.74 14.29
C TYR A 62 4.35 8.40 15.59
N GLY A 63 5.44 7.97 16.18
CA GLY A 63 5.94 8.51 17.44
C GLY A 63 7.47 8.62 17.46
N ALA A 64 7.96 9.57 18.24
CA ALA A 64 9.38 9.69 18.53
C ALA A 64 9.71 8.93 19.82
N ILE A 65 10.77 8.16 19.80
CA ILE A 65 11.32 7.46 20.98
C ILE A 65 12.45 8.32 21.53
N TRP A 66 12.30 8.74 22.79
CA TRP A 66 13.24 9.61 23.47
C TRP A 66 13.99 8.85 24.57
N GLY A 67 15.27 9.08 24.67
CA GLY A 67 16.08 8.63 25.82
C GLY A 67 15.78 9.44 27.08
N ALA A 68 16.27 8.95 28.22
CA ALA A 68 16.14 9.64 29.51
C ALA A 68 16.83 11.02 29.50
N ASP A 69 17.85 11.18 28.67
CA ASP A 69 18.60 12.40 28.43
C ASP A 69 17.93 13.33 27.40
N ARG A 70 16.70 13.04 26.98
CA ARG A 70 15.94 13.75 25.95
C ARG A 70 16.56 13.73 24.55
N ARG A 71 17.47 12.81 24.26
CA ARG A 71 17.96 12.58 22.91
C ARG A 71 16.96 11.75 22.11
N LEU A 72 16.76 12.10 20.85
CA LEU A 72 15.97 11.30 19.94
C LEU A 72 16.72 9.98 19.68
N LEU A 73 16.13 8.85 20.09
CA LEU A 73 16.67 7.51 19.87
C LEU A 73 16.14 6.88 18.59
N GLY A 74 14.94 7.24 18.17
CA GLY A 74 14.35 6.68 16.98
C GLY A 74 12.91 7.15 16.76
N LEU A 75 12.33 6.61 15.68
CA LEU A 75 10.92 6.78 15.34
C LEU A 75 10.26 5.41 15.37
N ASN A 76 9.02 5.35 15.81
CA ASN A 76 8.19 4.16 15.70
C ASN A 76 6.94 4.44 14.86
N ASN A 77 6.37 3.36 14.36
CA ASN A 77 5.16 3.34 13.58
C ASN A 77 4.30 2.16 14.05
N ILE A 78 3.00 2.40 14.25
CA ILE A 78 2.01 1.39 14.61
C ILE A 78 0.90 1.32 13.55
N GLU A 79 1.27 1.49 12.30
CA GLU A 79 0.37 1.48 11.15
C GLU A 79 -0.06 0.05 10.81
N LEU A 80 -1.37 -0.16 10.64
CA LEU A 80 -1.93 -1.40 10.11
C LEU A 80 -2.17 -1.27 8.59
N ILE A 81 -2.67 -2.33 7.97
CA ILE A 81 -3.19 -2.28 6.60
C ILE A 81 -4.37 -1.29 6.54
N THR A 82 -4.92 -1.01 5.36
CA THR A 82 -6.04 -0.08 5.26
C THR A 82 -7.22 -0.52 6.12
N ASP A 83 -7.90 0.44 6.74
CA ASP A 83 -9.17 0.26 7.47
C ASP A 83 -10.40 0.60 6.59
N ARG A 84 -10.16 0.85 5.31
CA ARG A 84 -11.20 1.21 4.34
C ARG A 84 -11.75 -0.03 3.65
N PRO A 85 -13.04 -0.04 3.28
CA PRO A 85 -13.65 -1.15 2.55
C PRO A 85 -12.88 -1.49 1.26
N LEU A 86 -12.75 -2.79 0.97
CA LEU A 86 -12.04 -3.27 -0.22
C LEU A 86 -12.62 -2.66 -1.49
N GLU A 87 -13.94 -2.71 -1.64
CA GLU A 87 -14.65 -2.21 -2.83
C GLU A 87 -14.35 -0.73 -3.12
N ILE A 88 -14.31 0.12 -2.09
CA ILE A 88 -13.99 1.54 -2.26
C ILE A 88 -12.55 1.71 -2.77
N ASN A 89 -11.61 0.96 -2.21
CA ASN A 89 -10.22 1.00 -2.66
C ASN A 89 -10.09 0.56 -4.13
N LEU A 90 -10.75 -0.53 -4.51
CA LEU A 90 -10.72 -1.04 -5.89
C LEU A 90 -11.28 -0.02 -6.90
N GLN A 91 -12.39 0.63 -6.57
CA GLN A 91 -12.97 1.69 -7.41
C GLN A 91 -12.02 2.88 -7.56
N GLU A 92 -11.38 3.33 -6.48
CA GLU A 92 -10.42 4.43 -6.50
C GLU A 92 -9.15 4.06 -7.29
N ILE A 93 -8.61 2.84 -7.12
CA ILE A 93 -7.46 2.33 -7.87
C ILE A 93 -7.77 2.36 -9.37
N LYS A 94 -8.90 1.80 -9.77
CA LYS A 94 -9.35 1.78 -11.18
C LYS A 94 -9.49 3.20 -11.75
N SER A 95 -10.07 4.12 -10.98
CA SER A 95 -10.20 5.53 -11.36
C SER A 95 -8.84 6.20 -11.56
N VAL A 96 -7.91 6.01 -10.63
CA VAL A 96 -6.56 6.58 -10.72
C VAL A 96 -5.80 5.98 -11.90
N LYS A 97 -5.83 4.67 -12.09
CA LYS A 97 -5.11 4.01 -13.19
C LYS A 97 -5.59 4.47 -14.57
N ARG A 98 -6.91 4.61 -14.74
CA ARG A 98 -7.50 5.16 -15.96
C ARG A 98 -7.02 6.57 -16.28
N ASP A 99 -6.94 7.44 -15.26
CA ASP A 99 -6.62 8.85 -15.45
C ASP A 99 -5.10 9.12 -15.51
N TYR A 100 -4.27 8.19 -15.01
CA TYR A 100 -2.80 8.26 -15.02
C TYR A 100 -2.18 6.97 -15.59
N PRO A 101 -2.43 6.64 -16.87
CA PRO A 101 -1.98 5.37 -17.46
C PRO A 101 -0.45 5.26 -17.60
N ASP A 102 0.26 6.38 -17.56
CA ASP A 102 1.72 6.48 -17.66
C ASP A 102 2.44 6.41 -16.29
N ARG A 103 1.71 6.31 -15.20
CA ARG A 103 2.25 6.17 -13.85
C ARG A 103 2.16 4.72 -13.39
N ALA A 104 3.21 4.27 -12.72
CA ALA A 104 3.20 2.96 -12.10
C ALA A 104 2.22 2.93 -10.91
N LEU A 105 1.33 1.97 -10.90
CA LEU A 105 0.40 1.73 -9.80
C LEU A 105 0.45 0.26 -9.40
N ILE A 106 0.97 0.01 -8.21
CA ILE A 106 1.10 -1.30 -7.61
C ILE A 106 0.07 -1.44 -6.50
N VAL A 107 -0.56 -2.58 -6.35
CA VAL A 107 -1.48 -2.88 -5.26
C VAL A 107 -0.80 -3.77 -4.23
N SER A 108 -0.68 -3.29 -3.01
CA SER A 108 -0.15 -4.08 -1.89
C SER A 108 -1.28 -4.90 -1.26
N LEU A 109 -1.04 -6.19 -1.06
CA LEU A 109 -2.01 -7.16 -0.56
C LEU A 109 -1.51 -7.90 0.67
N MET A 110 -2.41 -8.11 1.64
CA MET A 110 -2.21 -8.95 2.80
C MET A 110 -3.52 -9.65 3.15
N VAL A 111 -3.58 -10.94 2.91
CA VAL A 111 -4.72 -11.79 3.22
C VAL A 111 -4.26 -13.03 3.99
N PRO A 112 -5.16 -13.80 4.61
CA PRO A 112 -4.79 -15.07 5.24
C PRO A 112 -4.03 -15.99 4.29
N CYS A 113 -3.12 -16.82 4.86
CA CYS A 113 -2.35 -17.83 4.11
C CYS A 113 -3.22 -19.00 3.64
N GLU A 114 -4.30 -18.68 2.95
CA GLU A 114 -5.30 -19.60 2.42
C GLU A 114 -5.45 -19.36 0.92
N GLU A 115 -5.35 -20.42 0.13
CA GLU A 115 -5.40 -20.33 -1.34
C GLU A 115 -6.65 -19.59 -1.85
N GLU A 116 -7.81 -19.89 -1.27
CA GLU A 116 -9.07 -19.28 -1.70
C GLU A 116 -9.14 -17.77 -1.35
N ALA A 117 -8.56 -17.34 -0.23
CA ALA A 117 -8.48 -15.92 0.12
C ALA A 117 -7.64 -15.14 -0.90
N TRP A 118 -6.52 -15.72 -1.34
CA TRP A 118 -5.67 -15.11 -2.37
C TRP A 118 -6.36 -15.10 -3.74
N LYS A 119 -6.98 -16.20 -4.17
CA LYS A 119 -7.72 -16.25 -5.43
C LYS A 119 -8.84 -15.20 -5.49
N ALA A 120 -9.60 -15.06 -4.42
CA ALA A 120 -10.70 -14.11 -4.36
C ALA A 120 -10.21 -12.65 -4.51
N VAL A 121 -9.19 -12.25 -3.71
CA VAL A 121 -8.69 -10.87 -3.77
C VAL A 121 -7.98 -10.56 -5.09
N LEU A 122 -7.24 -11.52 -5.65
CA LEU A 122 -6.56 -11.35 -6.93
C LEU A 122 -7.52 -11.09 -8.07
N ALA A 123 -8.62 -11.84 -8.14
CA ALA A 123 -9.65 -11.64 -9.17
C ALA A 123 -10.21 -10.20 -9.14
N HIS A 124 -10.42 -9.63 -7.95
CA HIS A 124 -10.88 -8.25 -7.82
C HIS A 124 -9.82 -7.22 -8.22
N VAL A 125 -8.54 -7.49 -7.90
CA VAL A 125 -7.46 -6.56 -8.23
C VAL A 125 -7.14 -6.56 -9.73
N GLU A 126 -7.22 -7.71 -10.41
CA GLU A 126 -7.05 -7.79 -11.86
C GLU A 126 -8.00 -6.85 -12.62
N ASP A 127 -9.24 -6.71 -12.16
CA ASP A 127 -10.22 -5.81 -12.74
C ASP A 127 -9.86 -4.31 -12.62
N THR A 128 -8.90 -3.96 -11.79
CA THR A 128 -8.46 -2.57 -11.62
C THR A 128 -7.46 -2.10 -12.67
N GLU A 129 -6.87 -3.01 -13.44
CA GLU A 129 -5.80 -2.75 -14.41
C GLU A 129 -4.52 -2.17 -13.78
N ALA A 130 -4.29 -2.41 -12.48
CA ALA A 130 -3.04 -2.06 -11.82
C ALA A 130 -1.85 -2.77 -12.48
N ASP A 131 -0.67 -2.14 -12.46
CA ASP A 131 0.50 -2.65 -13.18
C ASP A 131 1.17 -3.85 -12.51
N GLY A 132 0.89 -4.06 -11.22
CA GLY A 132 1.49 -5.17 -10.48
C GLY A 132 1.01 -5.26 -9.04
N LEU A 133 1.54 -6.26 -8.34
CA LEU A 133 1.19 -6.57 -6.97
C LEU A 133 2.41 -6.52 -6.07
N GLU A 134 2.22 -6.06 -4.85
CA GLU A 134 3.14 -6.23 -3.73
C GLU A 134 2.54 -7.23 -2.75
N LEU A 135 3.24 -8.33 -2.48
CA LEU A 135 2.82 -9.34 -1.50
C LEU A 135 3.38 -8.94 -0.13
N ASN A 136 2.53 -8.42 0.73
CA ASN A 136 2.95 -7.97 2.06
C ASN A 136 2.92 -9.12 3.07
N PHE A 137 4.08 -9.72 3.30
CA PHE A 137 4.29 -10.80 4.26
C PHE A 137 4.98 -10.33 5.56
N GLY A 138 5.16 -9.02 5.72
CA GLY A 138 6.03 -8.48 6.77
C GLY A 138 5.34 -7.83 7.96
N CYS A 139 4.02 -7.56 7.90
CA CYS A 139 3.37 -6.81 8.97
C CYS A 139 3.22 -7.64 10.25
N PRO A 140 3.86 -7.24 11.38
CA PRO A 140 3.79 -7.97 12.64
C PRO A 140 2.60 -7.55 13.52
N HIS A 141 1.95 -6.41 13.23
CA HIS A 141 1.01 -5.74 14.13
C HIS A 141 -0.39 -6.38 14.09
N GLY A 142 -0.62 -7.45 14.87
CA GLY A 142 -1.92 -8.07 15.00
C GLY A 142 -2.43 -8.84 13.78
N MET A 143 -1.69 -8.82 12.67
CA MET A 143 -2.07 -9.55 11.46
C MET A 143 -1.66 -11.02 11.52
N ALA A 144 -0.58 -11.35 12.23
CA ALA A 144 -0.13 -12.72 12.42
C ALA A 144 -1.19 -13.58 13.14
N GLU A 145 -1.91 -13.01 14.10
CA GLU A 145 -3.01 -13.68 14.80
C GLU A 145 -4.19 -14.03 13.90
N ARG A 146 -4.28 -13.35 12.74
CA ARG A 146 -5.26 -13.60 11.68
C ARG A 146 -4.72 -14.51 10.57
N GLY A 147 -3.56 -15.13 10.77
CA GLY A 147 -2.90 -15.95 9.75
C GLY A 147 -2.38 -15.17 8.55
N MET A 148 -2.07 -13.87 8.73
CA MET A 148 -1.59 -12.98 7.68
C MET A 148 -0.21 -12.41 8.01
N GLY A 149 0.40 -11.73 7.04
CA GLY A 149 1.66 -11.01 7.23
C GLY A 149 2.76 -11.90 7.75
N SER A 150 3.35 -11.60 8.89
CA SER A 150 4.45 -12.36 9.47
C SER A 150 4.11 -13.81 9.86
N ALA A 151 2.85 -14.24 9.77
CA ALA A 151 2.50 -15.66 9.91
C ALA A 151 2.94 -16.51 8.70
N VAL A 152 3.34 -15.88 7.59
CA VAL A 152 3.85 -16.55 6.38
C VAL A 152 5.29 -17.02 6.54
N GLY A 153 6.09 -16.32 7.37
CA GLY A 153 7.52 -16.56 7.53
C GLY A 153 7.91 -17.55 8.62
#